data_37d70f43ed5b26fb2b9aa8bf1a2bb1fe
#
_entry.id   37d70f43ed5b26fb2b9aa8bf1a2bb1fe
#
_cell.length_a   1.000
_cell.length_b   1.000
_cell.length_c   1.000
_cell.angle_alpha   90.00
_cell.angle_beta   90.00
_cell.angle_gamma   90.00
#
_symmetry.space_group_name_H-M   'P 1'
#
loop_
_entity.id
_entity.type
_entity.pdbx_description
1 polymer ?
#
loop_
_entity_poly.entity_id
_entity_poly.type
_entity_poly.pdbx_seq_one_letter_code
_entity_poly.pdbx_strand_id
1 'polypeptide(L)'
;NLEDKEFDIDITKTLTRLQTNEVKEHPEKYVRLMTNCPDFEYLKIEDDYYDLPLRIVRFKITEDTYECLATNLSREEFPFEVMKELYHLRWNIEESFKTLKYAIGADSFNSKKQNFIRQEIYAKVILYNFSSFVVNNAFIEKPVDKYKINFKVAITNIRSYLKNEIDETNLIAKIKKFLTLIRPGRTYE
;
A
#
# COMPACT_ATOMS: atom_id res chain seq x y z
N ASN A 1 13.81 -27.22 9.77
CA ASN A 1 12.91 -26.12 10.12
C ASN A 1 12.86 -25.13 8.96
N LEU A 2 11.67 -24.96 8.36
CA LEU A 2 11.43 -23.98 7.30
C LEU A 2 11.37 -22.54 7.86
N GLU A 3 11.34 -22.40 9.19
CA GLU A 3 11.12 -21.12 9.86
C GLU A 3 12.26 -20.11 9.68
N ASP A 4 13.49 -20.56 9.44
CA ASP A 4 14.69 -19.70 9.38
C ASP A 4 15.32 -19.63 7.99
N LYS A 5 14.58 -19.93 6.92
CA LYS A 5 15.14 -19.92 5.56
C LYS A 5 14.41 -18.95 4.65
N GLU A 6 15.20 -18.25 3.84
CA GLU A 6 14.71 -17.55 2.66
C GLU A 6 14.45 -18.57 1.56
N PHE A 7 13.38 -18.37 0.81
CA PHE A 7 13.05 -19.23 -0.33
C PHE A 7 12.20 -18.51 -1.36
N ASP A 8 12.19 -19.05 -2.55
CA ASP A 8 11.42 -18.61 -3.69
C ASP A 8 10.95 -19.84 -4.46
N ILE A 9 9.69 -20.21 -4.29
CA ILE A 9 9.11 -21.44 -4.82
C ILE A 9 7.81 -21.18 -5.55
N ASP A 10 7.51 -22.04 -6.53
CA ASP A 10 6.21 -22.07 -7.18
C ASP A 10 5.35 -23.13 -6.52
N ILE A 11 4.11 -22.78 -6.28
CA ILE A 11 3.08 -23.71 -5.82
C ILE A 11 1.83 -23.55 -6.69
N THR A 12 1.01 -24.59 -6.74
CA THR A 12 -0.31 -24.51 -7.34
C THR A 12 -1.35 -24.83 -6.28
N LYS A 13 -2.32 -23.93 -6.10
CA LYS A 13 -3.49 -24.13 -5.28
C LYS A 13 -4.70 -24.31 -6.18
N THR A 14 -5.55 -25.28 -5.87
CA THR A 14 -6.79 -25.49 -6.61
C THR A 14 -7.96 -24.84 -5.88
N LEU A 15 -8.55 -23.82 -6.48
CA LEU A 15 -9.78 -23.21 -5.99
C LEU A 15 -10.97 -24.09 -6.32
N THR A 16 -11.91 -24.25 -5.39
CA THR A 16 -13.13 -25.03 -5.62
C THR A 16 -14.29 -24.59 -4.72
N ARG A 17 -15.51 -24.70 -5.22
CA ARG A 17 -16.75 -24.56 -4.43
C ARG A 17 -17.21 -25.90 -3.83
N LEU A 18 -16.62 -27.02 -4.26
CA LEU A 18 -16.97 -28.34 -3.75
C LEU A 18 -16.62 -28.48 -2.28
N GLN A 19 -17.49 -29.18 -1.55
CA GLN A 19 -17.34 -29.42 -0.11
C GLN A 19 -17.17 -30.91 0.19
N THR A 20 -16.55 -31.66 -0.74
CA THR A 20 -16.30 -33.10 -0.62
C THR A 20 -15.31 -33.39 0.53
N ASN A 21 -15.28 -34.64 0.99
CA ASN A 21 -14.34 -35.04 2.03
C ASN A 21 -12.90 -34.93 1.55
N GLU A 22 -12.60 -35.30 0.30
CA GLU A 22 -11.30 -35.12 -0.32
C GLU A 22 -10.81 -33.66 -0.22
N VAL A 23 -11.66 -32.70 -0.60
CA VAL A 23 -11.32 -31.26 -0.54
C VAL A 23 -11.08 -30.79 0.91
N LYS A 24 -11.81 -31.35 1.88
CA LYS A 24 -11.64 -31.01 3.29
C LYS A 24 -10.38 -31.60 3.91
N GLU A 25 -9.99 -32.81 3.48
CA GLU A 25 -8.83 -33.53 3.98
C GLU A 25 -7.51 -33.01 3.44
N HIS A 26 -7.53 -32.28 2.30
CA HIS A 26 -6.33 -31.76 1.62
C HIS A 26 -6.28 -30.23 1.55
N PRO A 27 -6.24 -29.50 2.69
CA PRO A 27 -6.15 -28.03 2.71
C PRO A 27 -4.81 -27.51 2.16
N GLU A 28 -3.79 -28.36 2.08
CA GLU A 28 -2.51 -28.03 1.47
C GLU A 28 -2.63 -27.87 -0.06
N LYS A 29 -3.59 -28.54 -0.69
CA LYS A 29 -3.84 -28.49 -2.13
C LYS A 29 -5.01 -27.58 -2.48
N TYR A 30 -6.12 -27.71 -1.78
CA TYR A 30 -7.38 -27.05 -2.12
C TYR A 30 -7.64 -25.80 -1.29
N VAL A 31 -8.15 -24.75 -1.95
CA VAL A 31 -8.73 -23.58 -1.32
C VAL A 31 -10.24 -23.61 -1.54
N ARG A 32 -10.97 -23.84 -0.46
CA ARG A 32 -12.44 -23.92 -0.49
C ARG A 32 -13.06 -22.53 -0.52
N LEU A 33 -13.87 -22.27 -1.52
CA LEU A 33 -14.72 -21.09 -1.61
C LEU A 33 -16.07 -21.37 -0.99
N MET A 34 -16.78 -20.32 -0.60
CA MET A 34 -18.19 -20.47 -0.17
C MET A 34 -19.04 -20.95 -1.34
N THR A 35 -19.99 -21.83 -1.07
CA THR A 35 -20.87 -22.40 -2.10
C THR A 35 -21.71 -21.34 -2.83
N ASN A 36 -22.02 -20.24 -2.15
CA ASN A 36 -22.74 -19.08 -2.69
C ASN A 36 -21.81 -17.95 -3.15
N CYS A 37 -20.50 -18.22 -3.28
CA CYS A 37 -19.56 -17.25 -3.84
C CYS A 37 -19.98 -16.89 -5.26
N PRO A 38 -20.09 -15.59 -5.61
CA PRO A 38 -20.47 -15.18 -6.96
C PRO A 38 -19.41 -15.61 -7.97
N ASP A 39 -19.80 -15.63 -9.24
CA ASP A 39 -18.86 -15.83 -10.34
C ASP A 39 -17.81 -14.75 -10.35
N PHE A 40 -16.61 -15.14 -10.74
CA PHE A 40 -15.53 -14.24 -11.07
C PHE A 40 -14.77 -14.80 -12.29
N GLU A 41 -13.88 -13.98 -12.85
CA GLU A 41 -13.25 -14.23 -14.13
C GLU A 41 -12.60 -15.63 -14.28
N TYR A 42 -12.10 -16.18 -13.17
CA TYR A 42 -11.31 -17.43 -13.17
C TYR A 42 -12.15 -18.68 -12.87
N LEU A 43 -13.24 -18.56 -12.11
CA LEU A 43 -14.02 -19.71 -11.67
C LEU A 43 -15.52 -19.36 -11.74
N LYS A 44 -16.18 -19.85 -12.78
CA LYS A 44 -17.62 -19.72 -12.97
C LYS A 44 -18.39 -20.74 -12.12
N ILE A 45 -19.72 -20.62 -12.05
CA ILE A 45 -20.55 -21.52 -11.26
C ILE A 45 -20.48 -22.96 -11.77
N GLU A 46 -20.35 -23.12 -13.10
CA GLU A 46 -20.23 -24.42 -13.76
C GLU A 46 -18.86 -25.09 -13.58
N ASP A 47 -17.84 -24.35 -13.16
CA ASP A 47 -16.50 -24.90 -12.99
C ASP A 47 -16.33 -25.47 -11.58
N ASP A 48 -15.93 -26.74 -11.51
CA ASP A 48 -15.65 -27.42 -10.24
C ASP A 48 -14.30 -26.98 -9.63
N TYR A 49 -13.30 -26.81 -10.47
CA TYR A 49 -11.94 -26.56 -10.07
C TYR A 49 -11.26 -25.48 -10.92
N TYR A 50 -10.39 -24.69 -10.29
CA TYR A 50 -9.49 -23.78 -10.96
C TYR A 50 -8.10 -23.83 -10.31
N ASP A 51 -7.10 -24.16 -11.10
CA ASP A 51 -5.71 -24.19 -10.65
C ASP A 51 -5.12 -22.79 -10.68
N LEU A 52 -4.73 -22.31 -9.50
CA LEU A 52 -4.12 -21.02 -9.29
C LEU A 52 -2.61 -21.20 -9.05
N PRO A 53 -1.77 -20.98 -10.07
CA PRO A 53 -0.33 -20.94 -9.88
C PRO A 53 0.06 -19.69 -9.08
N LEU A 54 0.90 -19.88 -8.06
CA LEU A 54 1.40 -18.83 -7.19
C LEU A 54 2.90 -19.01 -6.99
N ARG A 55 3.62 -17.91 -6.97
CA ARG A 55 4.99 -17.83 -6.51
C ARG A 55 4.98 -17.39 -5.06
N ILE A 56 5.61 -18.14 -4.17
CA ILE A 56 5.77 -17.80 -2.76
C ILE A 56 7.22 -17.41 -2.53
N VAL A 57 7.40 -16.18 -2.09
CA VAL A 57 8.72 -15.60 -1.83
C VAL A 57 8.82 -15.28 -0.35
N ARG A 58 9.83 -15.83 0.32
CA ARG A 58 10.13 -15.52 1.71
C ARG A 58 11.52 -14.92 1.83
N PHE A 59 11.61 -13.74 2.40
CA PHE A 59 12.86 -13.01 2.57
C PHE A 59 12.98 -12.40 3.97
N LYS A 60 14.20 -12.19 4.38
CA LYS A 60 14.55 -11.63 5.69
C LYS A 60 14.39 -10.11 5.68
N ILE A 61 13.64 -9.57 6.65
CA ILE A 61 13.49 -8.12 6.86
C ILE A 61 14.49 -7.62 7.90
N THR A 62 14.51 -8.27 9.07
CA THR A 62 15.46 -7.99 10.14
C THR A 62 16.17 -9.29 10.54
N GLU A 63 17.08 -9.25 11.53
CA GLU A 63 17.79 -10.46 11.97
C GLU A 63 16.84 -11.58 12.37
N ASP A 64 15.70 -11.24 12.97
CA ASP A 64 14.75 -12.21 13.55
C ASP A 64 13.39 -12.25 12.84
N THR A 65 13.19 -11.42 11.79
CA THR A 65 11.88 -11.34 11.13
C THR A 65 11.98 -11.64 9.65
N TYR A 66 11.00 -12.41 9.18
CA TYR A 66 10.83 -12.77 7.77
C TYR A 66 9.46 -12.32 7.29
N GLU A 67 9.39 -11.94 6.03
CA GLU A 67 8.13 -11.71 5.32
C GLU A 67 7.91 -12.80 4.30
N CYS A 68 6.65 -13.20 4.10
CA CYS A 68 6.27 -14.20 3.14
C CYS A 68 5.20 -13.63 2.21
N LEU A 69 5.50 -13.57 0.94
CA LEU A 69 4.63 -13.00 -0.09
C LEU A 69 4.12 -14.09 -1.02
N ALA A 70 2.83 -14.03 -1.32
CA ALA A 70 2.25 -14.74 -2.47
C ALA A 70 2.11 -13.74 -3.63
N THR A 71 2.60 -14.09 -4.79
CA THR A 71 2.60 -13.20 -5.96
C THR A 71 2.41 -14.00 -7.26
N ASN A 72 1.99 -13.30 -8.30
CA ASN A 72 1.96 -13.77 -9.68
C ASN A 72 3.09 -13.16 -10.54
N LEU A 73 3.99 -12.40 -9.94
CA LEU A 73 5.11 -11.78 -10.65
C LEU A 73 6.13 -12.83 -11.08
N SER A 74 6.57 -12.75 -12.33
CA SER A 74 7.57 -13.67 -12.89
C SER A 74 8.96 -13.45 -12.26
N ARG A 75 9.80 -14.49 -12.26
CA ARG A 75 11.19 -14.38 -11.80
C ARG A 75 12.08 -13.63 -12.75
N GLU A 76 11.75 -13.65 -14.04
CA GLU A 76 12.51 -12.98 -15.09
C GLU A 76 12.42 -11.47 -14.96
N GLU A 77 11.22 -10.95 -14.66
CA GLU A 77 11.00 -9.51 -14.50
C GLU A 77 11.30 -9.04 -13.06
N PHE A 78 11.03 -9.89 -12.06
CA PHE A 78 11.18 -9.59 -10.65
C PHE A 78 12.00 -10.68 -9.94
N PRO A 79 13.34 -10.65 -10.05
CA PRO A 79 14.22 -11.58 -9.34
C PRO A 79 14.02 -11.50 -7.82
N PHE A 80 14.46 -12.54 -7.10
CA PHE A 80 14.33 -12.64 -5.64
C PHE A 80 14.87 -11.40 -4.91
N GLU A 81 16.01 -10.90 -5.34
CA GLU A 81 16.69 -9.75 -4.73
C GLU A 81 15.87 -8.46 -4.80
N VAL A 82 15.08 -8.30 -5.87
CA VAL A 82 14.23 -7.13 -6.09
C VAL A 82 12.93 -7.21 -5.28
N MET A 83 12.50 -8.41 -4.87
CA MET A 83 11.23 -8.60 -4.17
C MET A 83 11.16 -7.85 -2.84
N LYS A 84 12.28 -7.74 -2.13
CA LYS A 84 12.37 -6.99 -0.87
C LYS A 84 12.17 -5.49 -1.08
N GLU A 85 12.79 -4.93 -2.12
CA GLU A 85 12.63 -3.50 -2.48
C GLU A 85 11.21 -3.22 -2.95
N LEU A 86 10.67 -4.10 -3.81
CA LEU A 86 9.30 -3.98 -4.29
C LEU A 86 8.28 -4.03 -3.13
N TYR A 87 8.50 -4.91 -2.16
CA TYR A 87 7.66 -4.98 -0.97
C TYR A 87 7.74 -3.71 -0.11
N HIS A 88 8.93 -3.12 0.02
CA HIS A 88 9.09 -1.83 0.69
C HIS A 88 8.28 -0.71 0.05
N LEU A 89 8.17 -0.69 -1.28
CA LEU A 89 7.34 0.30 -1.97
C LEU A 89 5.86 0.18 -1.60
N ARG A 90 5.37 -1.02 -1.27
CA ARG A 90 4.01 -1.25 -0.78
C ARG A 90 3.71 -0.52 0.54
N TRP A 91 4.69 -0.41 1.43
CA TRP A 91 4.54 0.29 2.70
C TRP A 91 4.23 1.78 2.52
N ASN A 92 4.63 2.37 1.41
CA ASN A 92 4.29 3.75 1.08
C ASN A 92 2.78 3.96 0.95
N ILE A 93 2.03 2.94 0.58
CA ILE A 93 0.55 2.99 0.51
C ILE A 93 -0.03 3.15 1.91
N GLU A 94 0.47 2.41 2.89
CA GLU A 94 0.01 2.49 4.28
C GLU A 94 0.32 3.86 4.90
N GLU A 95 1.50 4.41 4.64
CA GLU A 95 1.84 5.79 5.05
C GLU A 95 0.96 6.82 4.33
N SER A 96 0.60 6.58 3.08
CA SER A 96 -0.34 7.44 2.34
C SER A 96 -1.73 7.41 2.97
N PHE A 97 -2.23 6.24 3.36
CA PHE A 97 -3.50 6.13 4.09
C PHE A 97 -3.46 6.79 5.46
N LYS A 98 -2.38 6.65 6.22
CA LYS A 98 -2.19 7.36 7.49
C LYS A 98 -2.22 8.88 7.27
N THR A 99 -1.56 9.37 6.23
CA THR A 99 -1.53 10.78 5.89
C THR A 99 -2.91 11.29 5.47
N LEU A 100 -3.63 10.55 4.62
CA LEU A 100 -5.01 10.86 4.24
C LEU A 100 -5.91 10.93 5.48
N LYS A 101 -5.80 9.96 6.38
CA LYS A 101 -6.61 9.90 7.59
C LYS A 101 -6.30 11.04 8.56
N TYR A 102 -5.04 11.23 8.93
CA TYR A 102 -4.66 12.09 10.05
C TYR A 102 -4.21 13.50 9.64
N ALA A 103 -3.62 13.70 8.48
CA ALA A 103 -3.18 15.02 8.04
C ALA A 103 -4.25 15.76 7.22
N ILE A 104 -5.05 15.02 6.46
CA ILE A 104 -6.12 15.57 5.62
C ILE A 104 -7.49 15.43 6.31
N GLY A 105 -7.65 14.49 7.24
CA GLY A 105 -8.89 14.23 7.95
C GLY A 105 -9.89 13.44 7.09
N ALA A 106 -9.42 12.42 6.38
CA ALA A 106 -10.28 11.59 5.53
C ALA A 106 -11.19 10.63 6.31
N ASP A 107 -11.07 10.59 7.64
CA ASP A 107 -11.92 9.83 8.55
C ASP A 107 -13.09 10.63 9.14
N SER A 108 -13.17 11.94 8.86
CA SER A 108 -14.24 12.81 9.35
C SER A 108 -14.94 13.51 8.18
N PHE A 109 -16.26 13.51 8.21
CA PHE A 109 -17.10 14.11 7.17
C PHE A 109 -18.09 15.09 7.79
N ASN A 110 -18.26 16.24 7.14
CA ASN A 110 -19.19 17.28 7.60
C ASN A 110 -20.65 16.95 7.19
N SER A 111 -20.82 16.18 6.14
CA SER A 111 -22.15 15.84 5.61
C SER A 111 -22.55 14.42 5.98
N LYS A 112 -23.87 14.21 6.08
CA LYS A 112 -24.50 12.89 6.24
C LYS A 112 -25.02 12.32 4.92
N LYS A 113 -25.16 13.16 3.87
CA LYS A 113 -25.68 12.73 2.58
C LYS A 113 -24.56 12.10 1.73
N GLN A 114 -24.84 10.94 1.17
CA GLN A 114 -23.86 10.12 0.44
C GLN A 114 -23.13 10.92 -0.68
N ASN A 115 -23.85 11.70 -1.46
CA ASN A 115 -23.24 12.46 -2.56
C ASN A 115 -22.25 13.53 -2.04
N PHE A 116 -22.55 14.18 -0.93
CA PHE A 116 -21.64 15.16 -0.34
C PHE A 116 -20.44 14.50 0.33
N ILE A 117 -20.64 13.32 0.96
CA ILE A 117 -19.51 12.52 1.47
C ILE A 117 -18.56 12.15 0.33
N ARG A 118 -19.09 11.69 -0.81
CA ARG A 118 -18.26 11.43 -2.01
C ARG A 118 -17.48 12.65 -2.48
N GLN A 119 -18.12 13.82 -2.52
CA GLN A 119 -17.44 15.08 -2.88
C GLN A 119 -16.31 15.42 -1.91
N GLU A 120 -16.55 15.26 -0.59
CA GLU A 120 -15.51 15.47 0.42
C GLU A 120 -14.34 14.48 0.26
N ILE A 121 -14.62 13.21 -0.06
CA ILE A 121 -13.57 12.21 -0.34
C ILE A 121 -12.73 12.63 -1.54
N TYR A 122 -13.36 12.97 -2.67
CA TYR A 122 -12.63 13.40 -3.86
C TYR A 122 -11.81 14.67 -3.60
N ALA A 123 -12.37 15.66 -2.93
CA ALA A 123 -11.64 16.89 -2.58
C ALA A 123 -10.41 16.58 -1.70
N LYS A 124 -10.52 15.66 -0.74
CA LYS A 124 -9.43 15.24 0.12
C LYS A 124 -8.35 14.47 -0.65
N VAL A 125 -8.74 13.58 -1.55
CA VAL A 125 -7.80 12.84 -2.42
C VAL A 125 -7.08 13.79 -3.39
N ILE A 126 -7.80 14.74 -3.99
CA ILE A 126 -7.21 15.76 -4.86
C ILE A 126 -6.19 16.61 -4.09
N LEU A 127 -6.54 17.06 -2.89
CA LEU A 127 -5.61 17.81 -2.05
C LEU A 127 -4.36 16.99 -1.69
N TYR A 128 -4.53 15.70 -1.38
CA TYR A 128 -3.42 14.80 -1.12
C TYR A 128 -2.50 14.66 -2.34
N ASN A 129 -3.06 14.35 -3.51
CA ASN A 129 -2.29 14.17 -4.73
C ASN A 129 -1.56 15.46 -5.15
N PHE A 130 -2.23 16.60 -5.08
CA PHE A 130 -1.63 17.90 -5.37
C PHE A 130 -0.50 18.22 -4.38
N SER A 131 -0.72 17.96 -3.08
CA SER A 131 0.32 18.16 -2.05
C SER A 131 1.52 17.24 -2.26
N SER A 132 1.28 15.98 -2.63
CA SER A 132 2.34 15.03 -2.97
C SER A 132 3.15 15.48 -4.19
N PHE A 133 2.46 15.96 -5.22
CA PHE A 133 3.11 16.51 -6.41
C PHE A 133 4.01 17.71 -6.06
N VAL A 134 3.49 18.68 -5.30
CA VAL A 134 4.26 19.86 -4.89
C VAL A 134 5.46 19.47 -4.03
N VAL A 135 5.28 18.57 -3.06
CA VAL A 135 6.37 18.13 -2.17
C VAL A 135 7.44 17.36 -2.92
N ASN A 136 7.07 16.46 -3.84
CA ASN A 136 8.02 15.66 -4.61
C ASN A 136 8.82 16.49 -5.62
N ASN A 137 8.29 17.62 -6.07
CA ASN A 137 8.96 18.53 -6.99
C ASN A 137 9.66 19.71 -6.27
N ALA A 138 9.50 19.84 -4.96
CA ALA A 138 10.15 20.91 -4.22
C ALA A 138 11.62 20.59 -3.96
N PHE A 139 12.50 21.37 -4.57
CA PHE A 139 13.95 21.25 -4.31
C PHE A 139 14.28 21.71 -2.88
N ILE A 140 15.01 20.88 -2.13
CA ILE A 140 15.56 21.19 -0.80
C ILE A 140 17.09 21.24 -0.88
N GLU A 141 17.68 22.24 -0.24
CA GLU A 141 19.14 22.45 -0.23
C GLU A 141 19.87 21.50 0.75
N LYS A 142 19.12 20.90 1.69
CA LYS A 142 19.67 19.94 2.66
C LYS A 142 19.76 18.53 2.07
N PRO A 143 20.67 17.68 2.58
CA PRO A 143 20.82 16.31 2.13
C PRO A 143 19.49 15.53 2.19
N VAL A 144 19.04 15.01 1.05
CA VAL A 144 17.75 14.31 0.90
C VAL A 144 17.72 12.93 1.58
N ASP A 145 18.87 12.36 1.88
CA ASP A 145 19.05 11.13 2.67
C ASP A 145 18.80 11.35 4.17
N LYS A 146 18.93 12.59 4.65
CA LYS A 146 18.77 12.95 6.07
C LYS A 146 17.51 13.74 6.38
N TYR A 147 17.00 14.48 5.41
CA TYR A 147 15.87 15.38 5.61
C TYR A 147 14.79 15.16 4.56
N LYS A 148 13.54 15.24 5.00
CA LYS A 148 12.37 15.29 4.13
C LYS A 148 11.47 16.45 4.50
N ILE A 149 10.69 16.92 3.55
CA ILE A 149 9.68 17.96 3.78
C ILE A 149 8.64 17.43 4.78
N ASN A 150 8.25 18.29 5.72
CA ASN A 150 7.17 17.98 6.63
C ASN A 150 5.83 18.05 5.88
N PHE A 151 5.31 16.89 5.49
CA PHE A 151 4.12 16.78 4.66
C PHE A 151 2.88 17.42 5.31
N LYS A 152 2.72 17.33 6.65
CA LYS A 152 1.61 17.94 7.37
C LYS A 152 1.67 19.47 7.27
N VAL A 153 2.85 20.06 7.42
CA VAL A 153 3.05 21.51 7.25
C VAL A 153 2.84 21.93 5.81
N ALA A 154 3.32 21.12 4.84
CA ALA A 154 3.11 21.36 3.42
C ALA A 154 1.61 21.43 3.08
N ILE A 155 0.81 20.44 3.49
CA ILE A 155 -0.65 20.41 3.26
C ILE A 155 -1.32 21.67 3.84
N THR A 156 -0.95 22.09 5.05
CA THR A 156 -1.53 23.29 5.67
C THR A 156 -1.25 24.55 4.84
N ASN A 157 -0.01 24.72 4.38
CA ASN A 157 0.35 25.88 3.56
C ASN A 157 -0.25 25.80 2.13
N ILE A 158 -0.37 24.62 1.56
CA ILE A 158 -1.05 24.41 0.27
C ILE A 158 -2.54 24.77 0.38
N ARG A 159 -3.21 24.41 1.48
CA ARG A 159 -4.60 24.86 1.73
C ARG A 159 -4.71 26.38 1.76
N SER A 160 -3.79 27.07 2.46
CA SER A 160 -3.76 28.53 2.49
C SER A 160 -3.50 29.14 1.11
N TYR A 161 -2.62 28.52 0.31
CA TYR A 161 -2.41 28.93 -1.09
C TYR A 161 -3.67 28.77 -1.94
N LEU A 162 -4.34 27.62 -1.89
CA LEU A 162 -5.58 27.38 -2.64
C LEU A 162 -6.74 28.31 -2.23
N LYS A 163 -6.67 28.89 -1.02
CA LYS A 163 -7.62 29.91 -0.54
C LYS A 163 -7.18 31.34 -0.87
N ASN A 164 -6.08 31.54 -1.59
CA ASN A 164 -5.46 32.84 -1.86
C ASN A 164 -5.05 33.63 -0.60
N GLU A 165 -4.75 32.92 0.51
CA GLU A 165 -4.25 33.52 1.75
C GLU A 165 -2.73 33.80 1.70
N ILE A 166 -2.00 33.03 0.88
CA ILE A 166 -0.56 33.21 0.62
C ILE A 166 -0.28 33.06 -0.88
N ASP A 167 0.78 33.70 -1.35
CA ASP A 167 1.28 33.55 -2.71
C ASP A 167 2.22 32.34 -2.88
N GLU A 168 2.63 32.08 -4.12
CA GLU A 168 3.52 30.96 -4.47
C GLU A 168 4.89 31.08 -3.79
N THR A 169 5.46 32.26 -3.75
CA THR A 169 6.78 32.53 -3.13
C THR A 169 6.78 32.16 -1.66
N ASN A 170 5.75 32.61 -0.94
CA ASN A 170 5.56 32.30 0.47
C ASN A 170 5.27 30.80 0.70
N LEU A 171 4.50 30.16 -0.18
CA LEU A 171 4.26 28.72 -0.15
C LEU A 171 5.57 27.93 -0.20
N ILE A 172 6.38 28.20 -1.24
CA ILE A 172 7.65 27.51 -1.46
C ILE A 172 8.61 27.75 -0.30
N ALA A 173 8.74 28.98 0.17
CA ALA A 173 9.58 29.33 1.31
C ALA A 173 9.18 28.58 2.59
N LYS A 174 7.89 28.49 2.87
CA LYS A 174 7.37 27.77 4.05
C LYS A 174 7.57 26.27 3.94
N ILE A 175 7.36 25.66 2.77
CA ILE A 175 7.59 24.23 2.55
C ILE A 175 9.07 23.89 2.77
N LYS A 176 10.00 24.67 2.21
CA LYS A 176 11.46 24.48 2.35
C LYS A 176 11.97 24.70 3.77
N LYS A 177 11.33 25.57 4.54
CA LYS A 177 11.75 25.90 5.92
C LYS A 177 11.50 24.75 6.89
N PHE A 178 10.38 24.03 6.73
CA PHE A 178 9.95 23.01 7.69
C PHE A 178 10.31 21.61 7.21
N LEU A 179 11.51 21.17 7.54
CA LEU A 179 12.01 19.84 7.25
C LEU A 179 11.95 18.94 8.48
N THR A 180 11.80 17.65 8.24
CA THR A 180 11.81 16.58 9.24
C THR A 180 13.01 15.68 9.00
N LEU A 181 13.72 15.29 10.08
CA LEU A 181 14.78 14.29 10.00
C LEU A 181 14.19 12.92 9.61
N ILE A 182 14.81 12.27 8.64
CA ILE A 182 14.56 10.87 8.33
C ILE A 182 15.21 10.04 9.45
N ARG A 183 14.42 9.24 10.15
CA ARG A 183 14.89 8.35 11.21
C ARG A 183 14.71 6.92 10.73
N PRO A 184 15.78 6.27 10.21
CA PRO A 184 15.70 4.87 9.83
C PRO A 184 15.45 3.99 11.07
N GLY A 185 14.67 2.93 10.92
CA GLY A 185 14.48 1.91 11.93
C GLY A 185 13.50 2.25 13.08
N ARG A 186 12.66 3.28 12.98
CA ARG A 186 11.53 3.45 13.91
C ARG A 186 10.41 2.49 13.55
N THR A 187 10.38 1.35 14.20
CA THR A 187 9.15 0.55 14.39
C THR A 187 8.31 1.26 15.45
N TYR A 188 7.07 1.59 15.12
CA TYR A 188 6.07 1.95 16.12
C TYR A 188 5.52 0.63 16.67
N GLU A 189 5.76 0.38 17.95
CA GLU A 189 5.03 -0.61 18.72
C GLU A 189 3.55 -0.23 18.83
#